data_a297679b6ee319134974797ba593a618
#
_entry.id   a297679b6ee319134974797ba593a618
#
_cell.length_a   1.000
_cell.length_b   1.000
_cell.length_c   1.000
_cell.angle_alpha   90.00
_cell.angle_beta   90.00
_cell.angle_gamma   90.00
#
_symmetry.space_group_name_H-M   'P 1'
#
loop_
_entity.id
_entity.type
_entity.pdbx_description
1 polymer ?
#
loop_
_entity_poly.entity_id
_entity_poly.type
_entity_poly.pdbx_seq_one_letter_code
_entity_poly.pdbx_strand_id
1 'polypeptide(L)'
;MDTSALRQELEQLRKTWNAAWLENDSATVDKLMAAEYAFIAPNGQVLDRSAIMGVIRSPSYKINSGTWTELQAPLLSKDAAILLDRWQGTGTFNGSTFTDDHRCSLVCLRRNGTWQIVFEQASAMKP
;
A
#
# COMPACT_ATOMS: atom_id res chain seq x y z
N MET A 1 21.35 11.85 -13.39
CA MET A 1 20.32 10.90 -13.86
C MET A 1 18.94 11.53 -13.73
N ASP A 2 18.17 11.50 -14.81
CA ASP A 2 16.80 12.01 -14.77
C ASP A 2 15.89 10.98 -14.12
N THR A 3 15.25 11.34 -13.01
CA THR A 3 14.37 10.45 -12.25
C THR A 3 12.89 10.68 -12.54
N SER A 4 12.56 11.60 -13.47
CA SER A 4 11.17 11.94 -13.76
C SER A 4 10.34 10.73 -14.21
N ALA A 5 10.90 9.91 -15.10
CA ALA A 5 10.20 8.73 -15.59
C ALA A 5 10.00 7.69 -14.48
N LEU A 6 11.01 7.48 -13.64
CA LEU A 6 10.90 6.57 -12.49
C LEU A 6 9.83 7.04 -11.52
N ARG A 7 9.80 8.34 -11.23
CA ARG A 7 8.80 8.91 -10.34
C ARG A 7 7.38 8.71 -10.89
N GLN A 8 7.18 8.93 -12.18
CA GLN A 8 5.88 8.70 -12.81
C GLN A 8 5.45 7.24 -12.74
N GLU A 9 6.37 6.30 -12.95
CA GLU A 9 6.09 4.87 -12.83
C GLU A 9 5.62 4.53 -11.41
N LEU A 10 6.27 5.07 -10.39
CA LEU A 10 5.95 4.79 -9.00
C LEU A 10 4.67 5.49 -8.56
N GLU A 11 4.41 6.69 -9.04
CA GLU A 11 3.12 7.36 -8.81
C GLU A 11 1.98 6.54 -9.40
N GLN A 12 2.17 5.98 -10.60
CA GLN A 12 1.18 5.12 -11.23
C GLN A 12 1.00 3.82 -10.46
N LEU A 13 2.08 3.21 -10.00
CA LEU A 13 2.02 2.02 -9.14
C LEU A 13 1.17 2.29 -7.90
N ARG A 14 1.42 3.43 -7.24
CA ARG A 14 0.68 3.79 -6.03
C ARG A 14 -0.80 4.03 -6.32
N LYS A 15 -1.13 4.71 -7.41
CA LYS A 15 -2.52 4.94 -7.81
C LYS A 15 -3.24 3.62 -8.09
N THR A 16 -2.60 2.71 -8.79
CA THR A 16 -3.19 1.41 -9.14
C THR A 16 -3.44 0.58 -7.89
N TRP A 17 -2.46 0.55 -6.96
CA TRP A 17 -2.59 -0.14 -5.69
C TRP A 17 -3.74 0.43 -4.85
N ASN A 18 -3.78 1.75 -4.73
CA ASN A 18 -4.81 2.43 -3.94
C ASN A 18 -6.22 2.19 -4.49
N ALA A 19 -6.37 2.30 -5.80
CA ALA A 19 -7.66 2.03 -6.47
C ALA A 19 -8.10 0.59 -6.25
N ALA A 20 -7.17 -0.36 -6.31
CA ALA A 20 -7.48 -1.77 -6.09
C ALA A 20 -8.02 -2.03 -4.68
N TRP A 21 -7.46 -1.37 -3.67
CA TRP A 21 -7.97 -1.50 -2.31
C TRP A 21 -9.36 -0.89 -2.14
N LEU A 22 -9.60 0.28 -2.75
CA LEU A 22 -10.92 0.92 -2.71
C LEU A 22 -12.01 0.04 -3.36
N GLU A 23 -11.64 -0.73 -4.37
CA GLU A 23 -12.58 -1.54 -5.15
C GLU A 23 -12.60 -3.01 -4.75
N ASN A 24 -11.85 -3.40 -3.73
CA ASN A 24 -11.64 -4.81 -3.35
C ASN A 24 -11.16 -5.67 -4.53
N ASP A 25 -10.31 -5.09 -5.37
CA ASP A 25 -9.75 -5.77 -6.54
C ASP A 25 -8.54 -6.62 -6.12
N SER A 26 -8.84 -7.82 -5.63
CA SER A 26 -7.81 -8.71 -5.11
C SER A 26 -6.84 -9.19 -6.19
N ALA A 27 -7.28 -9.30 -7.43
CA ALA A 27 -6.41 -9.74 -8.52
C ALA A 27 -5.29 -8.73 -8.78
N THR A 28 -5.60 -7.43 -8.75
CA THR A 28 -4.60 -6.38 -8.93
C THR A 28 -3.65 -6.33 -7.73
N VAL A 29 -4.16 -6.42 -6.51
CA VAL A 29 -3.32 -6.44 -5.30
C VAL A 29 -2.38 -7.64 -5.35
N ASP A 30 -2.88 -8.82 -5.71
CA ASP A 30 -2.09 -10.03 -5.85
C ASP A 30 -0.92 -9.83 -6.83
N LYS A 31 -1.19 -9.20 -7.96
CA LYS A 31 -0.19 -8.96 -9.01
C LYS A 31 0.89 -7.97 -8.57
N LEU A 32 0.51 -6.91 -7.87
CA LEU A 32 1.46 -5.86 -7.48
C LEU A 32 2.26 -6.20 -6.22
N MET A 33 1.80 -7.16 -5.45
CA MET A 33 2.42 -7.56 -4.19
C MET A 33 3.50 -8.61 -4.46
N ALA A 34 4.71 -8.35 -3.99
CA ALA A 34 5.82 -9.29 -4.13
C ALA A 34 5.56 -10.56 -3.31
N ALA A 35 6.20 -11.66 -3.69
CA ALA A 35 6.04 -12.93 -2.98
C ALA A 35 6.44 -12.82 -1.51
N GLU A 36 7.46 -12.01 -1.21
CA GLU A 36 7.98 -11.83 0.14
C GLU A 36 7.31 -10.68 0.93
N TYR A 37 6.23 -10.13 0.41
CA TYR A 37 5.57 -8.97 1.02
C TYR A 37 5.27 -9.19 2.50
N ALA A 38 5.48 -8.13 3.28
CA ALA A 38 5.09 -8.07 4.68
C ALA A 38 4.55 -6.67 5.00
N PHE A 39 3.63 -6.63 5.93
CA PHE A 39 3.02 -5.38 6.39
C PHE A 39 3.15 -5.29 7.91
N ILE A 40 3.60 -4.14 8.41
CA ILE A 40 3.56 -3.85 9.84
C ILE A 40 2.41 -2.88 10.08
N ALA A 41 1.42 -3.36 10.83
CA ALA A 41 0.24 -2.57 11.16
C ALA A 41 0.53 -1.55 12.28
N PRO A 42 -0.33 -0.53 12.45
CA PRO A 42 -0.10 0.50 13.48
C PRO A 42 0.03 -0.05 14.91
N ASN A 43 -0.54 -1.23 15.18
CA ASN A 43 -0.44 -1.87 16.50
C ASN A 43 0.85 -2.71 16.66
N GLY A 44 1.71 -2.73 15.65
CA GLY A 44 2.95 -3.49 15.66
C GLY A 44 2.84 -4.91 15.15
N GLN A 45 1.64 -5.37 14.78
CA GLN A 45 1.44 -6.72 14.27
C GLN A 45 2.07 -6.85 12.88
N VAL A 46 2.78 -7.94 12.65
CA VAL A 46 3.36 -8.26 11.34
C VAL A 46 2.41 -9.21 10.60
N LEU A 47 2.00 -8.80 9.41
CA LEU A 47 1.09 -9.58 8.56
C LEU A 47 1.83 -9.95 7.29
N ASP A 48 1.79 -11.24 6.94
CA ASP A 48 2.42 -11.70 5.70
C ASP A 48 1.48 -11.53 4.50
N ARG A 49 1.97 -11.90 3.32
CA ARG A 49 1.22 -11.82 2.08
C ARG A 49 -0.13 -12.53 2.17
N SER A 50 -0.12 -13.74 2.71
CA SER A 50 -1.33 -14.55 2.84
C SER A 50 -2.38 -13.86 3.71
N ALA A 51 -1.96 -13.29 4.84
CA ALA A 51 -2.87 -12.58 5.74
C ALA A 51 -3.49 -11.35 5.07
N ILE A 52 -2.69 -10.57 4.34
CA ILE A 52 -3.18 -9.38 3.63
C ILE A 52 -4.13 -9.77 2.49
N MET A 53 -3.82 -10.84 1.74
CA MET A 53 -4.73 -11.32 0.71
C MET A 53 -6.06 -11.78 1.31
N GLY A 54 -6.01 -12.38 2.50
CA GLY A 54 -7.22 -12.75 3.23
C GLY A 54 -8.11 -11.56 3.56
N VAL A 55 -7.51 -10.43 3.91
CA VAL A 55 -8.26 -9.20 4.20
C VAL A 55 -8.97 -8.69 2.95
N ILE A 56 -8.24 -8.50 1.84
CA ILE A 56 -8.83 -7.91 0.65
C ILE A 56 -9.89 -8.83 0.01
N ARG A 57 -9.75 -10.13 0.18
CA ARG A 57 -10.72 -11.11 -0.34
C ARG A 57 -11.94 -11.29 0.56
N SER A 58 -11.87 -10.78 1.79
CA SER A 58 -12.98 -10.92 2.72
C SER A 58 -14.18 -10.09 2.26
N PRO A 59 -15.38 -10.68 2.16
CA PRO A 59 -16.58 -9.91 1.80
C PRO A 59 -16.99 -8.91 2.88
N SER A 60 -16.45 -9.05 4.08
CA SER A 60 -16.76 -8.15 5.21
C SER A 60 -15.80 -6.94 5.28
N TYR A 61 -14.76 -6.89 4.43
CA TYR A 61 -13.83 -5.76 4.41
C TYR A 61 -14.23 -4.78 3.32
N LYS A 62 -14.44 -3.52 3.71
CA LYS A 62 -14.78 -2.49 2.74
C LYS A 62 -14.25 -1.14 3.20
N ILE A 63 -13.57 -0.44 2.30
CA ILE A 63 -13.24 0.97 2.49
C ILE A 63 -14.41 1.78 1.95
N ASN A 64 -15.01 2.61 2.79
CA ASN A 64 -16.16 3.44 2.39
C ASN A 64 -15.71 4.74 1.75
N SER A 65 -14.63 5.33 2.26
CA SER A 65 -14.03 6.53 1.69
C SER A 65 -12.58 6.61 2.13
N GLY A 66 -11.75 7.20 1.30
CA GLY A 66 -10.37 7.39 1.70
C GLY A 66 -9.55 8.09 0.64
N THR A 67 -8.46 8.69 1.13
CA THR A 67 -7.49 9.38 0.27
C THR A 67 -6.08 9.05 0.72
N TRP A 68 -5.19 9.05 -0.27
CA TRP A 68 -3.74 8.98 -0.04
C TRP A 68 -3.16 10.29 -0.53
N THR A 69 -2.42 10.97 0.33
CA THR A 69 -1.86 12.30 0.06
C THR A 69 -0.40 12.35 0.46
N GLU A 70 0.26 13.47 0.18
CA GLU A 70 1.62 13.77 0.63
C GLU A 70 2.64 12.73 0.13
N LEU A 71 2.48 12.27 -1.11
CA LEU A 71 3.39 11.28 -1.67
C LEU A 71 4.80 11.84 -1.80
N GLN A 72 5.77 11.12 -1.23
CA GLN A 72 7.19 11.44 -1.29
C GLN A 72 7.98 10.19 -1.67
N ALA A 73 9.14 10.38 -2.27
CA ALA A 73 10.03 9.29 -2.65
C ALA A 73 11.44 9.59 -2.11
N PRO A 74 11.69 9.37 -0.80
CA PRO A 74 13.00 9.69 -0.22
C PRO A 74 14.14 8.86 -0.78
N LEU A 75 13.86 7.66 -1.30
CA LEU A 75 14.81 6.89 -2.08
C LEU A 75 14.20 6.59 -3.42
N LEU A 76 14.89 6.95 -4.49
CA LEU A 76 14.42 6.73 -5.85
C LEU A 76 15.61 6.33 -6.70
N SER A 77 15.65 5.08 -7.13
CA SER A 77 16.68 4.56 -8.01
C SER A 77 16.05 3.68 -9.08
N LYS A 78 16.87 3.19 -10.00
CA LYS A 78 16.41 2.43 -11.15
C LYS A 78 15.59 1.19 -10.76
N ASP A 79 15.99 0.48 -9.71
CA ASP A 79 15.39 -0.80 -9.35
C ASP A 79 14.84 -0.85 -7.93
N ALA A 80 14.94 0.24 -7.17
CA ALA A 80 14.47 0.28 -5.78
C ALA A 80 13.96 1.67 -5.43
N ALA A 81 12.93 1.71 -4.61
CA ALA A 81 12.39 2.97 -4.13
C ALA A 81 11.75 2.79 -2.76
N ILE A 82 11.77 3.88 -1.99
CA ILE A 82 10.96 4.00 -0.78
C ILE A 82 9.96 5.13 -1.06
N LEU A 83 8.69 4.82 -0.83
CA LEU A 83 7.62 5.81 -0.94
C LEU A 83 7.03 6.08 0.42
N LEU A 84 6.67 7.32 0.66
CA LEU A 84 5.93 7.73 1.87
C LEU A 84 4.63 8.38 1.43
N ASP A 85 3.55 8.14 2.16
CA ASP A 85 2.32 8.89 1.97
C ASP A 85 1.49 8.89 3.25
N ARG A 86 0.33 9.53 3.18
CA ARG A 86 -0.63 9.60 4.29
C ARG A 86 -1.95 9.01 3.83
N TRP A 87 -2.42 8.01 4.55
CA TRP A 87 -3.72 7.39 4.34
C TRP A 87 -4.72 7.94 5.35
N GLN A 88 -5.84 8.47 4.86
CA GLN A 88 -6.97 8.88 5.70
C GLN A 88 -8.22 8.27 5.14
N GLY A 89 -8.93 7.47 5.94
CA GLY A 89 -10.09 6.79 5.43
C GLY A 89 -10.97 6.16 6.49
N THR A 90 -12.15 5.73 6.04
CA THR A 90 -13.11 5.03 6.87
C THR A 90 -13.57 3.78 6.15
N GLY A 91 -13.99 2.79 6.93
CA GLY A 91 -14.48 1.55 6.37
C GLY A 91 -15.09 0.65 7.43
N THR A 92 -15.36 -0.58 7.02
CA THR A 92 -15.88 -1.61 7.91
C THR A 92 -15.12 -2.91 7.71
N PHE A 93 -14.98 -3.67 8.79
CA PHE A 93 -14.39 -5.00 8.75
C PHE A 93 -15.01 -5.85 9.86
N ASN A 94 -15.56 -7.00 9.47
CA ASN A 94 -16.22 -7.92 10.41
C ASN A 94 -17.28 -7.23 11.27
N GLY A 95 -18.04 -6.31 10.68
CA GLY A 95 -19.12 -5.61 11.36
C GLY A 95 -18.69 -4.40 12.19
N SER A 96 -17.39 -4.15 12.30
CA SER A 96 -16.87 -3.00 13.04
C SER A 96 -16.43 -1.92 12.06
N THR A 97 -16.69 -0.66 12.41
CA THR A 97 -16.20 0.48 11.63
C THR A 97 -14.80 0.85 12.08
N PHE A 98 -14.01 1.34 11.13
CA PHE A 98 -12.69 1.90 11.43
C PHE A 98 -12.55 3.29 10.82
N THR A 99 -11.74 4.10 11.48
CA THR A 99 -11.33 5.41 10.96
C THR A 99 -9.81 5.48 11.11
N ASP A 100 -9.13 5.64 9.98
CA ASP A 100 -7.67 5.60 9.93
C ASP A 100 -7.10 6.96 9.56
N ASP A 101 -5.98 7.29 10.17
CA ASP A 101 -5.12 8.38 9.76
C ASP A 101 -3.69 7.92 10.00
N HIS A 102 -3.03 7.47 8.93
CA HIS A 102 -1.75 6.79 9.03
C HIS A 102 -0.69 7.42 8.14
N ARG A 103 0.54 7.49 8.65
CA ARG A 103 1.72 7.69 7.83
C ARG A 103 2.16 6.32 7.35
N CYS A 104 2.29 6.16 6.04
CA CYS A 104 2.66 4.88 5.43
C CYS A 104 4.02 4.99 4.76
N SER A 105 4.79 3.91 4.84
CA SER A 105 6.02 3.76 4.08
C SER A 105 5.96 2.46 3.29
N LEU A 106 6.45 2.49 2.05
CA LEU A 106 6.48 1.34 1.17
C LEU A 106 7.87 1.17 0.61
N VAL A 107 8.33 -0.08 0.58
CA VAL A 107 9.53 -0.44 -0.16
C VAL A 107 9.08 -1.11 -1.46
N CYS A 108 9.56 -0.57 -2.58
CA CYS A 108 9.24 -1.09 -3.91
C CYS A 108 10.52 -1.54 -4.60
N LEU A 109 10.46 -2.66 -5.28
CA LEU A 109 11.57 -3.18 -6.08
C LEU A 109 11.09 -3.43 -7.50
N ARG A 110 11.95 -3.12 -8.46
CA ARG A 110 11.72 -3.47 -9.86
C ARG A 110 12.56 -4.69 -10.21
N ARG A 111 11.89 -5.76 -10.62
CA ARG A 111 12.52 -7.02 -11.02
C ARG A 111 11.90 -7.46 -12.34
N ASN A 112 12.73 -7.82 -13.30
CA ASN A 112 12.27 -8.22 -14.63
C ASN A 112 11.36 -7.16 -15.28
N GLY A 113 11.72 -5.89 -15.08
CA GLY A 113 10.97 -4.76 -15.66
C GLY A 113 9.66 -4.42 -14.98
N THR A 114 9.33 -5.08 -13.86
CA THR A 114 8.05 -4.88 -13.17
C THR A 114 8.29 -4.40 -11.74
N TRP A 115 7.64 -3.29 -11.37
CA TRP A 115 7.63 -2.79 -10.00
C TRP A 115 6.66 -3.60 -9.15
N GLN A 116 7.11 -3.99 -7.97
CA GLN A 116 6.27 -4.66 -6.97
C GLN A 116 6.48 -4.03 -5.61
N ILE A 117 5.45 -4.09 -4.78
CA ILE A 117 5.52 -3.64 -3.39
C ILE A 117 5.99 -4.82 -2.54
N VAL A 118 7.11 -4.62 -1.85
CA VAL A 118 7.78 -5.67 -1.08
C VAL A 118 7.45 -5.55 0.40
N PHE A 119 7.22 -4.34 0.88
CA PHE A 119 7.01 -4.08 2.29
C PHE A 119 6.20 -2.81 2.47
N GLU A 120 5.34 -2.82 3.47
CA GLU A 120 4.60 -1.62 3.85
C GLU A 120 4.50 -1.54 5.37
N GLN A 121 4.56 -0.32 5.90
CA GLN A 121 4.33 -0.06 7.31
C GLN A 121 3.40 1.13 7.45
N ALA A 122 2.49 1.04 8.40
CA ALA A 122 1.59 2.14 8.74
C ALA A 122 1.77 2.52 10.21
N SER A 123 1.84 3.82 10.47
CA SER A 123 1.91 4.36 11.83
C SER A 123 0.78 5.34 12.04
N ALA A 124 0.14 5.28 13.20
CA ALA A 124 -0.91 6.24 13.53
C ALA A 124 -0.33 7.66 13.57
N MET A 125 -1.00 8.58 12.91
CA MET A 125 -0.55 9.99 12.85
C MET A 125 -0.69 10.65 14.20
N LYS A 126 -1.58 10.14 15.03
CA LYS A 126 -1.88 10.76 16.29
C LYS A 126 -2.39 9.75 17.29
N PRO A 127 -1.97 9.84 18.55
CA PRO A 127 -2.56 9.02 19.59
C PRO A 127 -4.03 9.34 19.78
#